data_2fa7aa5648d204ba46878ed21c6e8b4d
#
_entry.id   2fa7aa5648d204ba46878ed21c6e8b4d
#
_cell.length_a   1.000
_cell.length_b   1.000
_cell.length_c   1.000
_cell.angle_alpha   90.00
_cell.angle_beta   90.00
_cell.angle_gamma   90.00
#
_symmetry.space_group_name_H-M   'P 1'
#
loop_
_entity.id
_entity.type
_entity.pdbx_description
1 polymer ?
#
loop_
_entity_poly.entity_id
_entity_poly.type
_entity_poly.pdbx_seq_one_letter_code
_entity_poly.pdbx_strand_id
1 'polypeptide(L)'
;MNKAIKLVLKEGTLFDTYFYDGVVKRYDILSLADKFPQLNALKDRKLFLKGKLFGWSGVIWNDELDIDAETIYEEGVDVSSEYNDIDNVVLGYKIKEKRLVLNMSQSALAESVGIDQSDLSKIEKGTANASIKMISRIARGLGLKISINIEWIFTIINYW
;
A
#
# COMPACT_ATOMS: atom_id res chain seq x y z
N MET A 1 14.99 -0.20 2.79
CA MET A 1 13.93 0.59 3.45
C MET A 1 12.59 0.18 2.88
N ASN A 2 11.75 -0.42 3.69
CA ASN A 2 10.44 -0.95 3.31
C ASN A 2 9.40 0.18 3.30
N LYS A 3 8.90 0.56 2.11
CA LYS A 3 7.95 1.69 1.97
C LYS A 3 6.53 1.22 2.26
N ALA A 4 5.92 1.70 3.35
CA ALA A 4 4.50 1.51 3.64
C ALA A 4 3.65 2.42 2.73
N ILE A 5 2.65 1.84 2.03
CA ILE A 5 1.88 2.57 1.01
C ILE A 5 0.37 2.61 1.26
N LYS A 6 -0.17 1.66 2.05
CA LYS A 6 -1.58 1.65 2.47
C LYS A 6 -1.69 1.03 3.85
N LEU A 7 -2.57 1.60 4.69
CA LEU A 7 -2.88 1.12 6.04
C LEU A 7 -4.35 0.70 6.09
N VAL A 8 -4.63 -0.43 6.72
CA VAL A 8 -5.98 -0.92 7.00
C VAL A 8 -6.06 -1.26 8.49
N LEU A 9 -6.76 -0.42 9.25
CA LEU A 9 -7.01 -0.65 10.67
C LEU A 9 -8.05 -1.77 10.84
N LYS A 10 -7.74 -2.78 11.64
CA LYS A 10 -8.57 -3.96 11.90
C LYS A 10 -9.25 -3.89 13.27
N GLU A 11 -9.87 -4.97 13.69
CA GLU A 11 -10.43 -5.11 15.04
C GLU A 11 -9.32 -5.11 16.10
N GLY A 12 -9.69 -4.71 17.32
CA GLY A 12 -8.73 -4.59 18.42
C GLY A 12 -7.66 -3.56 18.11
N THR A 13 -6.40 -3.97 18.20
CA THR A 13 -5.20 -3.16 17.96
C THR A 13 -4.39 -3.67 16.77
N LEU A 14 -5.00 -4.55 15.96
CA LEU A 14 -4.43 -5.09 14.74
C LEU A 14 -4.56 -4.09 13.58
N PHE A 15 -3.57 -4.08 12.71
CA PHE A 15 -3.64 -3.39 11.43
C PHE A 15 -2.82 -4.12 10.37
N ASP A 16 -3.21 -3.92 9.10
CA ASP A 16 -2.50 -4.46 7.96
C ASP A 16 -1.86 -3.31 7.19
N THR A 17 -0.59 -3.48 6.84
CA THR A 17 0.18 -2.50 6.07
C THR A 17 0.59 -3.11 4.74
N TYR A 18 0.22 -2.46 3.64
CA TYR A 18 0.70 -2.81 2.31
C TYR A 18 2.04 -2.11 2.06
N PHE A 19 2.97 -2.86 1.51
CA PHE A 19 4.28 -2.37 1.15
C PHE A 19 4.45 -2.23 -0.37
N TYR A 20 5.39 -1.39 -0.78
CA TYR A 20 5.65 -1.06 -2.18
C TYR A 20 6.09 -2.26 -3.03
N ASP A 21 6.66 -3.28 -2.43
CA ASP A 21 7.09 -4.53 -3.05
C ASP A 21 5.96 -5.55 -3.25
N GLY A 22 4.76 -5.25 -2.75
CA GLY A 22 3.58 -6.11 -2.85
C GLY A 22 3.36 -7.02 -1.65
N VAL A 23 4.15 -6.88 -0.59
CA VAL A 23 3.93 -7.62 0.67
C VAL A 23 2.88 -6.90 1.51
N VAL A 24 2.01 -7.68 2.20
CA VAL A 24 1.08 -7.16 3.20
C VAL A 24 1.41 -7.78 4.55
N LYS A 25 1.69 -6.94 5.53
CA LYS A 25 2.03 -7.37 6.89
C LYS A 25 0.93 -6.99 7.87
N ARG A 26 0.51 -7.96 8.69
CA ARG A 26 -0.37 -7.77 9.84
C ARG A 26 0.46 -7.58 11.09
N TYR A 27 0.15 -6.55 11.85
CA TYR A 27 0.84 -6.23 13.08
C TYR A 27 -0.14 -5.94 14.22
N ASP A 28 0.18 -6.40 15.43
CA ASP A 28 -0.51 -5.98 16.65
C ASP A 28 0.38 -4.98 17.38
N ILE A 29 -0.04 -3.71 17.45
CA ILE A 29 0.78 -2.68 18.10
C ILE A 29 1.02 -2.97 19.59
N LEU A 30 0.13 -3.70 20.26
CA LEU A 30 0.31 -4.03 21.67
C LEU A 30 1.35 -5.12 21.92
N SER A 31 1.85 -5.79 20.88
CA SER A 31 3.01 -6.69 21.04
C SER A 31 4.24 -5.97 21.56
N LEU A 32 4.33 -4.66 21.35
CA LEU A 32 5.40 -3.81 21.84
C LEU A 32 5.10 -3.14 23.19
N ALA A 33 3.92 -3.35 23.80
CA ALA A 33 3.48 -2.63 24.99
C ALA A 33 4.32 -2.91 26.24
N ASP A 34 4.97 -4.07 26.32
CA ASP A 34 5.90 -4.38 27.43
C ASP A 34 7.18 -3.53 27.35
N LYS A 35 7.66 -3.28 26.13
CA LYS A 35 8.84 -2.44 25.86
C LYS A 35 8.50 -0.95 25.86
N PHE A 36 7.30 -0.61 25.38
CA PHE A 36 6.80 0.76 25.22
C PHE A 36 5.41 0.90 25.88
N PRO A 37 5.34 1.06 27.21
CA PRO A 37 4.06 1.05 27.95
C PRO A 37 3.04 2.11 27.51
N GLN A 38 3.50 3.23 26.93
CA GLN A 38 2.63 4.27 26.36
C GLN A 38 1.71 3.75 25.25
N LEU A 39 2.09 2.69 24.55
CA LEU A 39 1.28 2.06 23.50
C LEU A 39 -0.04 1.46 24.04
N ASN A 40 -0.14 1.21 25.36
CA ASN A 40 -1.39 0.78 25.99
C ASN A 40 -2.54 1.79 25.80
N ALA A 41 -2.25 3.06 25.55
CA ALA A 41 -3.26 4.06 25.20
C ALA A 41 -4.05 3.69 23.94
N LEU A 42 -3.46 2.89 23.03
CA LEU A 42 -4.10 2.42 21.80
C LEU A 42 -5.17 1.33 22.02
N LYS A 43 -5.37 0.86 23.25
CA LYS A 43 -6.56 0.10 23.65
C LYS A 43 -7.84 0.94 23.55
N ASP A 44 -7.73 2.27 23.66
CA ASP A 44 -8.82 3.17 23.29
C ASP A 44 -9.05 3.10 21.77
N ARG A 45 -10.16 2.48 21.39
CA ARG A 45 -10.55 2.29 19.99
C ARG A 45 -10.63 3.61 19.20
N LYS A 46 -11.09 4.70 19.84
CA LYS A 46 -11.20 6.01 19.19
C LYS A 46 -9.84 6.58 18.87
N LEU A 47 -8.86 6.38 19.75
CA LEU A 47 -7.49 6.78 19.52
C LEU A 47 -6.86 5.91 18.45
N PHE A 48 -7.01 4.59 18.53
CA PHE A 48 -6.46 3.64 17.54
C PHE A 48 -6.94 3.95 16.11
N LEU A 49 -8.23 4.30 15.94
CA LEU A 49 -8.80 4.63 14.62
C LEU A 49 -8.27 5.96 14.02
N LYS A 50 -7.48 6.74 14.76
CA LYS A 50 -6.78 7.92 14.23
C LYS A 50 -5.45 7.57 13.53
N GLY A 51 -5.03 6.31 13.59
CA GLY A 51 -3.81 5.84 12.96
C GLY A 51 -3.79 6.13 11.46
N LYS A 52 -2.67 6.64 10.98
CA LYS A 52 -2.42 6.98 9.58
C LYS A 52 -0.97 6.74 9.21
N LEU A 53 -0.71 6.57 7.91
CA LEU A 53 0.67 6.53 7.44
C LEU A 53 1.35 7.90 7.63
N PHE A 54 2.57 7.87 8.13
CA PHE A 54 3.49 9.01 8.16
C PHE A 54 4.44 8.91 6.95
N GLY A 55 3.98 9.43 5.81
CA GLY A 55 4.66 9.20 4.53
C GLY A 55 4.72 7.71 4.21
N TRP A 56 5.92 7.19 3.96
CA TRP A 56 6.21 5.75 3.80
C TRP A 56 6.90 5.14 5.02
N SER A 57 7.19 5.95 6.06
CA SER A 57 8.11 5.61 7.14
C SER A 57 7.48 4.73 8.22
N GLY A 58 6.14 4.69 8.30
CA GLY A 58 5.44 3.91 9.30
C GLY A 58 4.03 4.42 9.57
N VAL A 59 3.50 4.08 10.75
CA VAL A 59 2.17 4.47 11.21
C VAL A 59 2.30 5.37 12.43
N ILE A 60 1.55 6.48 12.44
CA ILE A 60 1.49 7.43 13.55
C ILE A 60 0.06 7.62 14.01
N TRP A 61 -0.16 7.71 15.32
CA TRP A 61 -1.43 8.05 15.96
C TRP A 61 -1.42 9.47 16.52
N ASN A 62 -0.31 9.90 17.08
CA ASN A 62 0.00 11.26 17.56
C ASN A 62 1.53 11.42 17.71
N ASP A 63 1.98 12.53 18.25
CA ASP A 63 3.42 12.85 18.37
C ASP A 63 4.21 11.92 19.33
N GLU A 64 3.52 11.11 20.14
CA GLU A 64 4.13 10.19 21.11
C GLU A 64 3.92 8.71 20.75
N LEU A 65 3.02 8.42 19.82
CA LEU A 65 2.59 7.06 19.47
C LEU A 65 2.77 6.81 17.99
N ASP A 66 3.81 6.09 17.64
CA ASP A 66 4.13 5.69 16.27
C ASP A 66 4.80 4.32 16.24
N ILE A 67 4.94 3.76 15.06
CA ILE A 67 5.75 2.56 14.76
C ILE A 67 6.33 2.72 13.36
N ASP A 68 7.61 2.41 13.22
CA ASP A 68 8.30 2.49 11.93
C ASP A 68 7.92 1.32 11.00
N ALA A 69 8.04 1.58 9.70
CA ALA A 69 7.69 0.62 8.66
C ALA A 69 8.60 -0.62 8.64
N GLU A 70 9.86 -0.47 9.06
CA GLU A 70 10.82 -1.57 9.11
C GLU A 70 10.40 -2.61 10.16
N THR A 71 10.06 -2.15 11.38
CA THR A 71 9.55 -3.01 12.46
C THR A 71 8.29 -3.76 12.01
N ILE A 72 7.33 -3.06 11.37
CA ILE A 72 6.11 -3.71 10.85
C ILE A 72 6.47 -4.78 9.80
N TYR A 73 7.43 -4.48 8.93
CA TYR A 73 7.82 -5.38 7.84
C TYR A 73 8.53 -6.63 8.36
N GLU A 74 9.47 -6.47 9.29
CA GLU A 74 10.30 -7.56 9.82
C GLU A 74 9.53 -8.45 10.79
N GLU A 75 8.79 -7.84 11.73
CA GLU A 75 8.13 -8.57 12.82
C GLU A 75 6.68 -8.95 12.51
N GLY A 76 6.04 -8.29 11.54
CA GLY A 76 4.65 -8.53 11.18
C GLY A 76 4.45 -9.88 10.47
N VAL A 77 3.26 -10.45 10.67
CA VAL A 77 2.85 -11.68 9.99
C VAL A 77 2.53 -11.37 8.53
N ASP A 78 3.08 -12.14 7.60
CA ASP A 78 2.72 -12.03 6.19
C ASP A 78 1.30 -12.55 5.95
N VAL A 79 0.44 -11.68 5.48
CA VAL A 79 -0.97 -11.96 5.14
C VAL A 79 -1.28 -11.64 3.69
N SER A 80 -0.26 -11.54 2.83
CA SER A 80 -0.43 -11.18 1.42
C SER A 80 -1.43 -12.08 0.70
N SER A 81 -1.47 -13.37 1.05
CA SER A 81 -2.41 -14.32 0.45
C SER A 81 -3.90 -14.08 0.79
N GLU A 82 -4.19 -13.26 1.80
CA GLU A 82 -5.57 -12.87 2.16
C GLU A 82 -6.11 -11.76 1.25
N TYR A 83 -5.27 -11.15 0.40
CA TYR A 83 -5.60 -9.99 -0.40
C TYR A 83 -5.43 -10.25 -1.89
N ASN A 84 -6.42 -9.87 -2.68
CA ASN A 84 -6.43 -9.98 -4.14
C ASN A 84 -6.30 -8.60 -4.84
N ASP A 85 -6.16 -7.51 -4.07
CA ASP A 85 -6.07 -6.14 -4.57
C ASP A 85 -4.64 -5.56 -4.54
N ILE A 86 -3.65 -6.33 -4.10
CA ILE A 86 -2.28 -5.87 -3.86
C ILE A 86 -1.69 -5.23 -5.13
N ASP A 87 -1.78 -5.91 -6.26
CA ASP A 87 -1.22 -5.42 -7.52
C ASP A 87 -1.84 -4.08 -7.94
N ASN A 88 -3.15 -3.92 -7.74
CA ASN A 88 -3.85 -2.67 -8.03
C ASN A 88 -3.38 -1.53 -7.09
N VAL A 89 -3.19 -1.83 -5.81
CA VAL A 89 -2.72 -0.86 -4.81
C VAL A 89 -1.31 -0.41 -5.12
N VAL A 90 -0.40 -1.34 -5.37
CA VAL A 90 1.01 -1.06 -5.70
C VAL A 90 1.11 -0.27 -7.01
N LEU A 91 0.38 -0.69 -8.05
CA LEU A 91 0.36 -0.01 -9.33
C LEU A 91 -0.20 1.41 -9.22
N GLY A 92 -1.31 1.57 -8.51
CA GLY A 92 -1.94 2.86 -8.28
C GLY A 92 -1.01 3.82 -7.54
N TYR A 93 -0.31 3.32 -6.52
CA TYR A 93 0.70 4.10 -5.79
C TYR A 93 1.84 4.55 -6.71
N LYS A 94 2.40 3.65 -7.55
CA LYS A 94 3.48 3.97 -8.50
C LYS A 94 3.07 5.05 -9.50
N ILE A 95 1.84 4.97 -10.01
CA ILE A 95 1.27 5.99 -10.91
C ILE A 95 1.20 7.34 -10.19
N LYS A 96 0.62 7.37 -8.98
CA LYS A 96 0.50 8.59 -8.16
C LYS A 96 1.86 9.19 -7.83
N GLU A 97 2.81 8.38 -7.36
CA GLU A 97 4.17 8.81 -7.03
C GLU A 97 4.83 9.50 -8.23
N LYS A 98 4.78 8.86 -9.41
CA LYS A 98 5.37 9.42 -10.63
C LYS A 98 4.69 10.72 -11.08
N ARG A 99 3.35 10.78 -11.00
CA ARG A 99 2.61 12.00 -11.31
C ARG A 99 3.02 13.17 -10.42
N LEU A 100 3.16 12.92 -9.12
CA LEU A 100 3.59 13.95 -8.15
C LEU A 100 5.02 14.41 -8.40
N VAL A 101 5.94 13.50 -8.74
CA VAL A 101 7.32 13.85 -9.14
C VAL A 101 7.34 14.77 -10.37
N LEU A 102 6.38 14.59 -11.28
CA LEU A 102 6.21 15.44 -12.46
C LEU A 102 5.40 16.72 -12.18
N ASN A 103 5.03 16.99 -10.92
CA ASN A 103 4.20 18.13 -10.51
C ASN A 103 2.85 18.20 -11.28
N MET A 104 2.29 17.06 -11.70
CA MET A 104 1.02 17.00 -12.40
C MET A 104 -0.15 16.87 -11.43
N SER A 105 -1.27 17.56 -11.68
CA SER A 105 -2.55 17.28 -11.02
C SER A 105 -3.18 16.00 -11.60
N GLN A 106 -4.12 15.40 -10.85
CA GLN A 106 -4.91 14.27 -11.39
C GLN A 106 -5.67 14.68 -12.65
N SER A 107 -6.26 15.89 -12.66
CA SER A 107 -6.98 16.41 -13.82
C SER A 107 -6.07 16.56 -15.04
N ALA A 108 -4.87 17.14 -14.86
CA ALA A 108 -3.93 17.32 -15.95
C ALA A 108 -3.47 15.99 -16.57
N LEU A 109 -3.16 14.99 -15.73
CA LEU A 109 -2.80 13.66 -16.23
C LEU A 109 -3.99 13.00 -16.93
N ALA A 110 -5.18 13.02 -16.32
CA ALA A 110 -6.39 12.42 -16.88
C ALA A 110 -6.72 13.01 -18.27
N GLU A 111 -6.67 14.34 -18.40
CA GLU A 111 -6.89 15.05 -19.66
C GLU A 111 -5.84 14.65 -20.72
N SER A 112 -4.55 14.63 -20.35
CA SER A 112 -3.45 14.30 -21.29
C SER A 112 -3.56 12.89 -21.88
N VAL A 113 -4.20 11.95 -21.14
CA VAL A 113 -4.37 10.57 -21.58
C VAL A 113 -5.81 10.23 -21.97
N GLY A 114 -6.72 11.21 -21.93
CA GLY A 114 -8.12 11.08 -22.36
C GLY A 114 -8.92 10.08 -21.53
N ILE A 115 -8.86 10.20 -20.21
CA ILE A 115 -9.69 9.45 -19.24
C ILE A 115 -10.33 10.42 -18.26
N ASP A 116 -11.37 9.97 -17.56
CA ASP A 116 -11.98 10.77 -16.50
C ASP A 116 -11.07 10.88 -15.27
N GLN A 117 -11.03 12.07 -14.66
CA GLN A 117 -10.24 12.28 -13.42
C GLN A 117 -10.73 11.36 -12.29
N SER A 118 -12.02 11.07 -12.21
CA SER A 118 -12.60 10.13 -11.24
C SER A 118 -12.05 8.71 -11.40
N ASP A 119 -11.83 8.26 -12.63
CA ASP A 119 -11.26 6.94 -12.92
C ASP A 119 -9.78 6.89 -12.57
N LEU A 120 -9.01 7.94 -12.92
CA LEU A 120 -7.63 8.05 -12.48
C LEU A 120 -7.53 8.03 -10.95
N SER A 121 -8.42 8.74 -10.24
CA SER A 121 -8.46 8.75 -8.78
C SER A 121 -8.69 7.35 -8.20
N LYS A 122 -9.59 6.54 -8.77
CA LYS A 122 -9.84 5.16 -8.35
C LYS A 122 -8.63 4.26 -8.62
N ILE A 123 -7.98 4.44 -9.78
CA ILE A 123 -6.77 3.70 -10.15
C ILE A 123 -5.65 4.02 -9.16
N GLU A 124 -5.39 5.29 -8.87
CA GLU A 124 -4.35 5.70 -7.91
C GLU A 124 -4.61 5.23 -6.46
N LYS A 125 -5.87 4.98 -6.12
CA LYS A 125 -6.26 4.38 -4.83
C LYS A 125 -6.21 2.85 -4.81
N GLY A 126 -5.98 2.21 -5.97
CA GLY A 126 -6.01 0.76 -6.10
C GLY A 126 -7.42 0.15 -5.97
N THR A 127 -8.48 0.96 -6.14
CA THR A 127 -9.89 0.52 -5.99
C THR A 127 -10.55 0.19 -7.31
N ALA A 128 -9.84 0.31 -8.43
CA ALA A 128 -10.34 -0.01 -9.76
C ALA A 128 -9.44 -1.02 -10.46
N ASN A 129 -10.06 -1.98 -11.16
CA ASN A 129 -9.38 -2.89 -12.09
C ASN A 129 -9.24 -2.19 -13.45
N ALA A 130 -8.11 -1.55 -13.69
CA ALA A 130 -7.83 -0.92 -14.96
C ALA A 130 -7.35 -1.93 -15.99
N SER A 131 -7.84 -1.83 -17.23
CA SER A 131 -7.32 -2.66 -18.32
C SER A 131 -5.85 -2.33 -18.61
N ILE A 132 -5.09 -3.31 -19.11
CA ILE A 132 -3.70 -3.11 -19.56
C ILE A 132 -3.60 -1.95 -20.55
N LYS A 133 -4.60 -1.80 -21.44
CA LYS A 133 -4.67 -0.69 -22.39
C LYS A 133 -4.75 0.66 -21.69
N MET A 134 -5.55 0.77 -20.64
CA MET A 134 -5.68 2.01 -19.86
C MET A 134 -4.38 2.30 -19.10
N ILE A 135 -3.80 1.31 -18.45
CA ILE A 135 -2.51 1.46 -17.74
C ILE A 135 -1.40 1.88 -18.70
N SER A 136 -1.37 1.31 -19.92
CA SER A 136 -0.41 1.70 -20.97
C SER A 136 -0.56 3.15 -21.42
N ARG A 137 -1.80 3.67 -21.47
CA ARG A 137 -2.04 5.09 -21.78
C ARG A 137 -1.54 6.01 -20.68
N ILE A 138 -1.87 5.68 -19.42
CA ILE A 138 -1.42 6.43 -18.23
C ILE A 138 0.10 6.45 -18.17
N ALA A 139 0.75 5.29 -18.32
CA ALA A 139 2.20 5.18 -18.30
C ALA A 139 2.85 6.08 -19.38
N ARG A 140 2.31 6.07 -20.60
CA ARG A 140 2.77 6.95 -21.68
C ARG A 140 2.66 8.43 -21.32
N GLY A 141 1.52 8.85 -20.73
CA GLY A 141 1.31 10.23 -20.27
C GLY A 141 2.31 10.65 -19.18
N LEU A 142 2.85 9.68 -18.43
CA LEU A 142 3.88 9.88 -17.42
C LEU A 142 5.32 9.71 -17.95
N GLY A 143 5.50 9.47 -19.26
CA GLY A 143 6.81 9.20 -19.85
C GLY A 143 7.40 7.85 -19.43
N LEU A 144 6.55 6.90 -19.01
CA LEU A 144 6.95 5.56 -18.57
C LEU A 144 6.71 4.51 -19.66
N LYS A 145 7.47 3.42 -19.61
CA LYS A 145 7.26 2.22 -20.42
C LYS A 145 6.80 1.08 -19.52
N ILE A 146 5.76 0.34 -19.95
CA ILE A 146 5.32 -0.87 -19.26
C ILE A 146 6.09 -2.05 -19.83
N SER A 147 6.54 -2.93 -18.93
CA SER A 147 7.03 -4.27 -19.24
C SER A 147 6.18 -5.28 -18.48
N ILE A 148 5.66 -6.30 -19.18
CA ILE A 148 4.91 -7.40 -18.57
C ILE A 148 5.71 -8.67 -18.79
N ASN A 149 6.15 -9.28 -17.70
CA ASN A 149 6.81 -10.59 -17.71
C ASN A 149 5.81 -11.64 -17.26
N ILE A 150 5.67 -12.71 -18.04
CA ILE A 150 4.84 -13.87 -17.71
C ILE A 150 5.78 -15.05 -17.53
N GLU A 151 5.84 -15.57 -16.31
CA GLU A 151 6.67 -16.72 -15.97
C GLU A 151 5.77 -17.94 -15.73
N TRP A 152 6.16 -19.09 -16.32
CA TRP A 152 5.52 -20.37 -16.04
C TRP A 152 6.20 -21.02 -14.85
N ILE A 153 5.48 -21.17 -13.73
CA ILE A 153 5.96 -21.93 -12.57
C ILE A 153 5.50 -23.37 -12.75
N PHE A 154 6.39 -24.29 -13.16
CA PHE A 154 6.15 -25.73 -13.13
C PHE A 154 6.52 -26.26 -11.74
N THR A 155 5.50 -26.51 -10.91
CA THR A 155 5.72 -27.32 -9.71
C THR A 155 5.78 -28.79 -10.15
N ILE A 156 6.97 -29.38 -10.21
CA ILE A 156 7.12 -30.83 -10.38
C ILE A 156 6.72 -31.47 -9.06
N ILE A 157 5.47 -31.93 -8.97
CA ILE A 157 5.05 -32.79 -7.86
C ILE A 157 5.65 -34.16 -8.14
N ASN A 158 6.78 -34.46 -7.52
CA ASN A 158 7.33 -35.80 -7.50
C ASN A 158 6.44 -36.68 -6.59
N TYR A 159 5.54 -37.45 -7.20
CA TYR A 159 4.92 -38.60 -6.53
C TYR A 159 5.97 -39.73 -6.47
N TRP A 160 6.43 -40.07 -5.26
CA TRP A 160 7.03 -41.33 -4.89
C TRP A 160 6.11 -42.08 -3.96
#